data_997968606ae0d9db6e11a296b1a25159
#
_entry.id   997968606ae0d9db6e11a296b1a25159
#
_cell.length_a   1.000
_cell.length_b   1.000
_cell.length_c   1.000
_cell.angle_alpha   90.00
_cell.angle_beta   90.00
_cell.angle_gamma   90.00
#
_symmetry.space_group_name_H-M   'P 1'
#
loop_
_entity.id
_entity.type
_entity.pdbx_description
1 polymer ?
#
loop_
_entity_poly.entity_id
_entity_poly.type
_entity_poly.pdbx_seq_one_letter_code
_entity_poly.pdbx_strand_id
1 'polypeptide(L)'
;DLCRIDLYRGECETVKAGGAAGFIKRSDRVEKIQSRQLPLGMSASEDISEKKWQLNSGDLVILVSDGVVQNWPCGDGEYLLEQKIASLNVSSPVDLANLILRYAIRQCGGKIRDDMTVLVTGIWKNEEREIEDIE
;
A
#
# COMPACT_ATOMS: atom_id res chain seq x y z
N ASP A 1 8.23 4.27 -8.25
CA ASP A 1 7.39 3.12 -7.84
C ASP A 1 6.31 2.87 -8.89
N LEU A 2 6.06 1.60 -9.20
CA LEU A 2 5.01 1.16 -10.11
C LEU A 2 4.23 0.02 -9.45
N CYS A 3 2.90 0.05 -9.58
CA CYS A 3 2.02 -1.04 -9.19
C CYS A 3 1.08 -1.33 -10.35
N ARG A 4 1.10 -2.57 -10.84
CA ARG A 4 0.21 -3.06 -11.90
C ARG A 4 -0.67 -4.17 -11.34
N ILE A 5 -1.97 -4.08 -11.57
CA ILE A 5 -2.94 -5.09 -11.14
C ILE A 5 -3.61 -5.68 -12.37
N ASP A 6 -3.48 -7.00 -12.55
CA ASP A 6 -4.23 -7.79 -13.53
C ASP A 6 -5.56 -8.20 -12.90
N LEU A 7 -6.64 -7.60 -13.37
CA LEU A 7 -7.98 -7.83 -12.81
C LEU A 7 -8.56 -9.21 -13.16
N TYR A 8 -8.06 -9.86 -14.21
CA TYR A 8 -8.52 -11.21 -14.58
C TYR A 8 -7.88 -12.29 -13.74
N ARG A 9 -6.57 -12.13 -13.45
CA ARG A 9 -5.79 -13.11 -12.69
C ARG A 9 -5.73 -12.79 -11.20
N GLY A 10 -6.09 -11.56 -10.81
CA GLY A 10 -5.90 -11.08 -9.45
C GLY A 10 -4.42 -10.97 -9.07
N GLU A 11 -3.54 -10.79 -10.05
CA GLU A 11 -2.11 -10.63 -9.81
C GLU A 11 -1.75 -9.15 -9.66
N CYS A 12 -0.96 -8.83 -8.65
CA CYS A 12 -0.37 -7.51 -8.46
C CYS A 12 1.14 -7.60 -8.64
N GLU A 13 1.68 -6.81 -9.55
CA GLU A 13 3.12 -6.66 -9.74
C GLU A 13 3.55 -5.30 -9.20
N THR A 14 4.58 -5.30 -8.36
CA THR A 14 5.14 -4.08 -7.80
C THR A 14 6.60 -3.94 -8.17
N VAL A 15 6.97 -2.76 -8.64
CA VAL A 15 8.34 -2.37 -8.95
C VAL A 15 8.70 -1.18 -8.08
N LYS A 16 9.69 -1.33 -7.21
CA LYS A 16 10.13 -0.30 -6.29
C LYS A 16 11.62 -0.02 -6.43
N ALA A 17 11.95 1.27 -6.50
CA ALA A 17 13.31 1.77 -6.50
C ALA A 17 13.43 2.95 -5.52
N GLY A 18 13.52 2.67 -4.24
CA GLY A 18 13.42 3.66 -3.18
C GLY A 18 11.96 3.98 -2.82
N GLY A 19 11.71 5.12 -2.20
CA GLY A 19 10.39 5.57 -1.78
C GLY A 19 9.81 4.84 -0.57
N ALA A 20 8.67 5.33 -0.07
CA ALA A 20 7.98 4.77 1.08
C ALA A 20 7.42 3.37 0.80
N ALA A 21 7.27 2.56 1.84
CA ALA A 21 6.66 1.24 1.73
C ALA A 21 5.18 1.35 1.29
N GLY A 22 4.73 0.38 0.49
CA GLY A 22 3.32 0.08 0.30
C GLY A 22 2.89 -1.08 1.18
N PHE A 23 1.59 -1.39 1.19
CA PHE A 23 1.05 -2.47 2.00
C PHE A 23 -0.08 -3.18 1.24
N ILE A 24 -0.22 -4.49 1.51
CA ILE A 24 -1.41 -5.26 1.14
C ILE A 24 -2.09 -5.65 2.44
N LYS A 25 -3.27 -5.08 2.69
CA LYS A 25 -4.11 -5.46 3.83
C LYS A 25 -5.03 -6.59 3.41
N ARG A 26 -4.84 -7.74 4.06
CA ARG A 26 -5.70 -8.91 3.93
C ARG A 26 -6.65 -9.01 5.13
N SER A 27 -7.52 -9.99 5.14
CA SER A 27 -8.45 -10.23 6.25
C SER A 27 -7.74 -10.57 7.57
N ASP A 28 -6.60 -11.26 7.49
CA ASP A 28 -5.88 -11.83 8.63
C ASP A 28 -4.51 -11.19 8.89
N ARG A 29 -3.95 -10.46 7.92
CA ARG A 29 -2.60 -9.88 8.02
C ARG A 29 -2.40 -8.67 7.11
N VAL A 30 -1.28 -8.00 7.35
CA VAL A 30 -0.75 -6.96 6.46
C VAL A 30 0.60 -7.43 5.91
N GLU A 31 0.78 -7.32 4.61
CA GLU A 31 2.05 -7.61 3.93
C GLU A 31 2.68 -6.32 3.45
N LYS A 32 3.95 -6.11 3.78
CA LYS A 32 4.69 -4.89 3.42
C LYS A 32 5.36 -5.02 2.05
N ILE A 33 5.14 -4.03 1.20
CA ILE A 33 5.79 -3.88 -0.10
C ILE A 33 6.90 -2.85 0.06
N GLN A 34 8.14 -3.30 0.12
CA GLN A 34 9.29 -2.41 0.29
C GLN A 34 10.41 -2.73 -0.68
N SER A 35 11.23 -1.72 -0.98
CA SER A 35 12.54 -1.87 -1.63
C SER A 35 13.64 -1.63 -0.60
N ARG A 36 14.73 -2.38 -0.73
CA ARG A 36 15.97 -2.13 0.04
C ARG A 36 16.94 -1.22 -0.71
N GLN A 37 16.53 -0.70 -1.86
CA GLN A 37 17.40 -0.02 -2.79
C GLN A 37 17.25 1.49 -2.69
N LEU A 38 18.30 2.18 -3.09
CA LEU A 38 18.30 3.63 -3.24
C LEU A 38 17.41 4.05 -4.41
N PRO A 39 16.88 5.29 -4.40
CA PRO A 39 16.16 5.84 -5.54
C PRO A 39 16.98 5.79 -6.81
N LEU A 40 16.31 5.61 -7.96
CA LEU A 40 16.95 5.62 -9.28
C LEU A 40 17.82 6.86 -9.48
N GLY A 41 19.03 6.65 -10.01
CA GLY A 41 20.00 7.71 -10.23
C GLY A 41 20.92 8.02 -9.04
N MET A 42 20.69 7.43 -7.87
CA MET A 42 21.56 7.60 -6.69
C MET A 42 22.63 6.51 -6.56
N SER A 43 22.56 5.44 -7.35
CA SER A 43 23.53 4.35 -7.38
C SER A 43 23.89 3.98 -8.82
N ALA A 44 25.10 3.48 -9.01
CA ALA A 44 25.57 2.94 -10.29
C ALA A 44 25.00 1.53 -10.61
N SER A 45 24.40 0.86 -9.62
CA SER A 45 23.72 -0.43 -9.78
C SER A 45 22.22 -0.19 -9.92
N GLU A 46 21.66 -0.57 -11.07
CA GLU A 46 20.24 -0.46 -11.38
C GLU A 46 19.45 -1.70 -10.96
N ASP A 47 19.67 -2.19 -9.74
CA ASP A 47 18.88 -3.31 -9.22
C ASP A 47 17.49 -2.82 -8.84
N ILE A 48 16.50 -3.16 -9.65
CA ILE A 48 15.10 -2.85 -9.40
C ILE A 48 14.46 -4.02 -8.65
N SER A 49 13.77 -3.73 -7.56
CA SER A 49 13.04 -4.76 -6.80
C SER A 49 11.67 -4.97 -7.44
N GLU A 50 11.50 -6.09 -8.12
CA GLU A 50 10.22 -6.54 -8.67
C GLU A 50 9.66 -7.67 -7.80
N LYS A 51 8.37 -7.57 -7.44
CA LYS A 51 7.64 -8.61 -6.70
C LYS A 51 6.26 -8.82 -7.28
N LYS A 52 5.79 -10.08 -7.19
CA LYS A 52 4.46 -10.49 -7.57
C LYS A 52 3.67 -10.95 -6.35
N TRP A 53 2.40 -10.58 -6.33
CA TRP A 53 1.48 -10.85 -5.25
C TRP A 53 0.20 -11.43 -5.84
N GLN A 54 -0.31 -12.52 -5.25
CA GLN A 54 -1.66 -12.97 -5.56
C GLN A 54 -2.64 -12.24 -4.66
N LEU A 55 -3.59 -11.52 -5.24
CA LEU A 55 -4.65 -10.82 -4.53
C LEU A 55 -5.90 -11.68 -4.44
N ASN A 56 -6.58 -11.60 -3.32
CA ASN A 56 -7.87 -12.24 -3.07
C ASN A 56 -8.98 -11.19 -3.01
N SER A 57 -10.21 -11.64 -3.17
CA SER A 57 -11.39 -10.78 -2.98
C SER A 57 -11.40 -10.21 -1.56
N GLY A 58 -11.55 -8.89 -1.45
CA GLY A 58 -11.50 -8.15 -0.19
C GLY A 58 -10.11 -7.63 0.21
N ASP A 59 -9.05 -7.96 -0.53
CA ASP A 59 -7.72 -7.38 -0.29
C ASP A 59 -7.69 -5.90 -0.66
N LEU A 60 -6.98 -5.11 0.14
CA LEU A 60 -6.74 -3.68 -0.08
C LEU A 60 -5.25 -3.44 -0.33
N VAL A 61 -4.92 -2.86 -1.48
CA VAL A 61 -3.55 -2.41 -1.82
C VAL A 61 -3.43 -0.93 -1.46
N ILE A 62 -2.39 -0.61 -0.69
CA ILE A 62 -2.16 0.71 -0.10
C ILE A 62 -0.81 1.22 -0.56
N LEU A 63 -0.77 2.39 -1.17
CA LEU A 63 0.45 3.11 -1.52
C LEU A 63 0.43 4.47 -0.84
N VAL A 64 1.58 4.88 -0.30
CA VAL A 64 1.73 6.16 0.40
C VAL A 64 2.96 6.90 -0.12
N SER A 65 2.91 8.24 -0.09
CA SER A 65 4.09 9.08 -0.31
C SER A 65 4.95 9.15 0.94
N ASP A 66 6.20 9.57 0.77
CA ASP A 66 7.19 9.70 1.86
C ASP A 66 6.68 10.62 2.98
N GLY A 67 5.96 11.70 2.64
CA GLY A 67 5.40 12.63 3.63
C GLY A 67 4.45 11.98 4.64
N VAL A 68 3.87 10.81 4.30
CA VAL A 68 2.96 10.08 5.20
C VAL A 68 3.71 9.40 6.34
N VAL A 69 4.93 8.92 6.11
CA VAL A 69 5.71 8.10 7.07
C VAL A 69 6.95 8.79 7.59
N GLN A 70 7.42 9.85 6.94
CA GLN A 70 8.60 10.61 7.36
C GLN A 70 8.27 11.62 8.46
N ASN A 71 9.31 12.00 9.20
CA ASN A 71 9.24 13.05 10.23
C ASN A 71 8.34 12.72 11.43
N TRP A 72 8.11 11.49 11.73
CA TRP A 72 7.43 11.08 12.96
C TRP A 72 8.41 11.12 14.14
N PRO A 73 8.05 11.78 15.26
CA PRO A 73 8.96 11.92 16.39
C PRO A 73 9.29 10.61 17.10
N CYS A 74 8.48 9.58 16.92
CA CYS A 74 8.51 8.34 17.70
C CYS A 74 9.01 7.12 16.90
N GLY A 75 10.06 7.26 16.07
CA GLY A 75 10.71 6.10 15.46
C GLY A 75 10.32 5.83 14.01
N ASP A 76 10.32 4.55 13.60
CA ASP A 76 10.06 4.13 12.23
C ASP A 76 8.59 4.30 11.85
N GLY A 77 8.30 5.33 11.05
CA GLY A 77 6.94 5.64 10.60
C GLY A 77 6.31 4.55 9.76
N GLU A 78 7.09 3.83 8.95
CA GLU A 78 6.58 2.71 8.16
C GLU A 78 6.13 1.54 9.06
N TYR A 79 6.92 1.21 10.07
CA TYR A 79 6.57 0.16 11.03
C TYR A 79 5.30 0.54 11.82
N LEU A 80 5.25 1.77 12.32
CA LEU A 80 4.09 2.24 13.08
C LEU A 80 2.82 2.31 12.21
N LEU A 81 2.96 2.68 10.95
CA LEU A 81 1.85 2.68 9.99
C LEU A 81 1.36 1.24 9.71
N GLU A 82 2.27 0.29 9.51
CA GLU A 82 1.93 -1.13 9.32
C GLU A 82 1.11 -1.67 10.50
N GLN A 83 1.57 -1.41 11.74
CA GLN A 83 0.86 -1.80 12.96
C GLN A 83 -0.53 -1.14 13.04
N LYS A 84 -0.61 0.13 12.64
CA LYS A 84 -1.89 0.85 12.61
C LYS A 84 -2.85 0.21 11.60
N ILE A 85 -2.41 -0.04 10.38
CA ILE A 85 -3.22 -0.69 9.33
C ILE A 85 -3.71 -2.06 9.80
N ALA A 86 -2.84 -2.85 10.45
CA ALA A 86 -3.19 -4.16 10.98
C ALA A 86 -4.29 -4.09 12.06
N SER A 87 -4.30 -3.03 12.87
CA SER A 87 -5.28 -2.83 13.95
C SER A 87 -6.65 -2.36 13.46
N LEU A 88 -6.77 -1.88 12.22
CA LEU A 88 -8.01 -1.32 11.67
C LEU A 88 -8.89 -2.42 11.08
N ASN A 89 -10.13 -2.51 11.56
CA ASN A 89 -11.15 -3.38 10.95
C ASN A 89 -12.00 -2.56 9.96
N VAL A 90 -11.45 -2.31 8.77
CA VAL A 90 -12.05 -1.49 7.72
C VAL A 90 -11.89 -2.19 6.38
N SER A 91 -12.98 -2.29 5.63
CA SER A 91 -13.03 -2.87 4.28
C SER A 91 -13.22 -1.83 3.17
N SER A 92 -13.66 -0.62 3.52
CA SER A 92 -13.83 0.48 2.58
C SER A 92 -12.48 1.13 2.25
N PRO A 93 -12.07 1.18 0.96
CA PRO A 93 -10.83 1.87 0.57
C PRO A 93 -10.81 3.35 0.96
N VAL A 94 -11.94 4.05 0.81
CA VAL A 94 -12.07 5.47 1.13
C VAL A 94 -11.89 5.72 2.62
N ASP A 95 -12.53 4.91 3.46
CA ASP A 95 -12.43 5.05 4.91
C ASP A 95 -11.03 4.73 5.38
N LEU A 96 -10.39 3.69 4.83
CA LEU A 96 -9.02 3.33 5.16
C LEU A 96 -8.04 4.44 4.78
N ALA A 97 -8.16 5.02 3.57
CA ALA A 97 -7.31 6.13 3.15
C ALA A 97 -7.43 7.34 4.09
N ASN A 98 -8.66 7.72 4.46
CA ASN A 98 -8.91 8.79 5.39
C ASN A 98 -8.34 8.53 6.80
N LEU A 99 -8.48 7.31 7.29
CA LEU A 99 -7.94 6.92 8.60
C LEU A 99 -6.41 6.95 8.63
N ILE A 100 -5.76 6.44 7.58
CA ILE A 100 -4.30 6.51 7.42
C ILE A 100 -3.82 7.97 7.42
N LEU A 101 -4.43 8.81 6.58
CA LEU A 101 -4.03 10.21 6.48
C LEU A 101 -4.19 10.96 7.81
N ARG A 102 -5.34 10.79 8.48
CA ARG A 102 -5.57 11.39 9.81
C ARG A 102 -4.58 10.90 10.86
N TYR A 103 -4.22 9.63 10.80
CA TYR A 103 -3.22 9.06 11.70
C TYR A 103 -1.84 9.69 11.46
N ALA A 104 -1.39 9.78 10.21
CA ALA A 104 -0.13 10.40 9.84
C ALA A 104 -0.05 11.86 10.30
N ILE A 105 -1.10 12.65 10.05
CA ILE A 105 -1.17 14.06 10.48
C ILE A 105 -1.04 14.18 12.01
N ARG A 106 -1.68 13.30 12.77
CA ARG A 106 -1.56 13.29 14.24
C ARG A 106 -0.15 12.93 14.69
N GLN A 107 0.51 11.98 14.04
CA GLN A 107 1.89 11.58 14.38
C GLN A 107 2.88 12.75 14.16
N CYS A 108 2.64 13.59 13.16
CA CYS A 108 3.44 14.79 12.92
C CYS A 108 3.10 15.97 13.85
N GLY A 109 2.24 15.76 14.85
CA GLY A 109 1.78 16.83 15.75
C GLY A 109 1.01 17.95 15.05
N GLY A 110 0.35 17.64 13.92
CA GLY A 110 -0.38 18.57 13.07
C GLY A 110 0.51 19.48 12.20
N LYS A 111 1.83 19.31 12.24
CA LYS A 111 2.78 20.08 11.40
C LYS A 111 3.17 19.26 10.18
N ILE A 112 2.43 19.44 9.10
CA ILE A 112 2.74 18.84 7.80
C ILE A 112 3.97 19.52 7.24
N ARG A 113 5.02 18.75 6.93
CA ARG A 113 6.31 19.24 6.42
C ARG A 113 6.54 18.88 4.95
N ASP A 114 5.73 17.95 4.43
CA ASP A 114 5.81 17.47 3.06
C ASP A 114 4.40 17.01 2.61
N ASP A 115 4.20 16.91 1.31
CA ASP A 115 2.93 16.49 0.74
C ASP A 115 2.60 15.05 1.13
N MET A 116 1.37 14.83 1.59
CA MET A 116 0.89 13.53 2.02
C MET A 116 -0.13 12.98 1.03
N THR A 117 0.21 11.89 0.37
CA THR A 117 -0.70 11.17 -0.52
C THR A 117 -0.92 9.75 0.00
N VAL A 118 -2.17 9.33 0.08
CA VAL A 118 -2.57 7.96 0.40
C VAL A 118 -3.50 7.47 -0.69
N LEU A 119 -3.11 6.39 -1.36
CA LEU A 119 -3.92 5.72 -2.37
C LEU A 119 -4.28 4.33 -1.85
N VAL A 120 -5.56 4.02 -1.84
CA VAL A 120 -6.08 2.70 -1.47
C VAL A 120 -6.97 2.18 -2.59
N THR A 121 -6.68 0.97 -3.06
CA THR A 121 -7.55 0.27 -4.00
C THR A 121 -7.97 -1.07 -3.42
N GLY A 122 -9.24 -1.42 -3.59
CA GLY A 122 -9.79 -2.70 -3.17
C GLY A 122 -10.07 -3.61 -4.36
N ILE A 123 -9.92 -4.90 -4.14
CA ILE A 123 -10.15 -5.93 -5.15
C ILE A 123 -11.33 -6.79 -4.70
N TRP A 124 -12.35 -6.89 -5.56
CA TRP A 124 -13.49 -7.76 -5.34
C TRP A 124 -13.77 -8.60 -6.59
N LYS A 125 -14.07 -9.88 -6.39
CA LYS A 125 -14.60 -10.72 -7.47
C LYS A 125 -16.03 -10.30 -7.76
N ASN A 126 -16.36 -10.21 -9.03
CA ASN A 126 -17.74 -10.03 -9.48
C ASN A 126 -18.40 -11.41 -9.56
N GLU A 127 -19.27 -11.74 -8.61
CA GLU A 127 -19.96 -13.05 -8.56
C GLU A 127 -21.00 -13.23 -9.67
N GLU A 128 -21.38 -12.14 -10.39
CA GLU A 128 -22.41 -12.20 -11.45
C GLU A 128 -21.93 -12.82 -12.77
N ARG A 129 -20.63 -13.10 -12.94
CA ARG A 129 -20.09 -13.67 -14.21
C ARG A 129 -20.02 -15.19 -14.26
N GLU A 130 -20.33 -15.90 -13.18
CA GLU A 130 -20.30 -17.37 -13.18
C GLU A 130 -21.57 -18.02 -13.75
N ILE A 131 -22.60 -17.26 -14.17
CA ILE A 131 -23.88 -17.80 -14.62
C ILE A 131 -24.00 -17.84 -16.16
N GLU A 132 -23.15 -17.17 -16.94
CA GLU A 132 -23.28 -17.12 -18.41
C GLU A 132 -22.48 -18.18 -19.19
N ASP A 133 -21.63 -18.97 -18.54
CA ASP A 133 -20.84 -20.01 -19.22
C ASP A 133 -21.43 -21.43 -19.08
N ILE A 134 -22.74 -21.57 -18.76
CA ILE A 134 -23.44 -22.86 -18.73
C ILE A 134 -24.62 -22.84 -19.74
N GLU A 135 -24.29 -22.70 -21.00
CA GLU A 135 -25.15 -23.17 -22.10
C GLU A 135 -24.32 -23.87 -23.20
#